data_05e1df665795ef542f3c8d40e6d9b3c6
#
_entry.id   05e1df665795ef542f3c8d40e6d9b3c6
#
_cell.length_a   1.000
_cell.length_b   1.000
_cell.length_c   1.000
_cell.angle_alpha   90.00
_cell.angle_beta   90.00
_cell.angle_gamma   90.00
#
_symmetry.space_group_name_H-M   'P 1'
#
loop_
_entity.id
_entity.type
_entity.pdbx_description
1 polymer ?
#
loop_
_entity_poly.entity_id
_entity_poly.type
_entity_poly.pdbx_seq_one_letter_code
_entity_poly.pdbx_strand_id
1 'polypeptide(L)'
;MPNWFRGAVVVLAAALAGCTAPPPGPEPTAAPTGIATDPGPYDSGPVAAPATGARLGAWVKPRVWGQNGRRAAVTGYEESLDRSLDIVNTYRRFDEEFLTLTDREFMARGVTVMLSWASGDTRSIVEGHHDDLIRAQARRVRAAQRPVLLRYRWEMDRPNLRATMWSGADFVAAWRHTRRIFDEERVTNASWVWCPTAEGFVRGDAPDFYPGDDAVDWTCVDVYAGQRFRSLAELMDPFLRWAAARPKPIIVGEFGVAREWGSAGRAAWLRDAAVLFKANPQIKAVAYFESDPDGNPPKGQFQLSDDPPAFAAFTELARDPYFNPAG
;
A
#
# COMPACT_ATOMS: atom_id res chain seq x y z
N MET A 1 51.86 27.35 28.32
CA MET A 1 52.34 28.25 29.42
C MET A 1 52.07 29.69 29.01
N PRO A 2 51.71 30.59 29.92
CA PRO A 2 50.91 30.45 31.14
C PRO A 2 49.65 31.31 31.15
N ASN A 3 48.70 30.89 31.98
CA ASN A 3 48.02 31.61 33.10
C ASN A 3 47.66 33.10 32.94
N TRP A 4 46.45 33.48 33.34
CA TRP A 4 46.21 34.17 34.65
C TRP A 4 44.72 34.46 34.87
N PHE A 5 44.29 34.10 36.05
CA PHE A 5 43.14 34.40 36.91
C PHE A 5 42.70 35.86 36.99
N ARG A 6 41.41 36.08 37.31
CA ARG A 6 40.80 36.84 38.42
C ARG A 6 39.36 37.11 38.08
N GLY A 7 38.41 36.74 38.76
CA GLY A 7 37.87 36.83 40.10
C GLY A 7 37.22 38.19 40.35
N ALA A 8 35.86 38.25 40.30
CA ALA A 8 35.11 39.33 40.96
C ALA A 8 33.77 38.80 41.50
N VAL A 9 33.66 38.86 42.81
CA VAL A 9 32.44 38.62 43.62
C VAL A 9 31.56 39.86 43.51
N VAL A 10 30.28 39.73 43.24
CA VAL A 10 29.30 40.77 43.45
C VAL A 10 28.12 40.19 44.24
N VAL A 11 27.79 40.91 45.28
CA VAL A 11 26.89 40.64 46.38
C VAL A 11 25.41 40.67 45.95
N LEU A 12 24.63 39.73 46.48
CA LEU A 12 23.15 39.69 46.39
C LEU A 12 22.50 40.89 47.09
N ALA A 13 21.58 41.51 46.37
CA ALA A 13 20.51 42.29 47.01
C ALA A 13 19.15 41.64 46.70
N ALA A 14 18.49 41.12 47.74
CA ALA A 14 17.16 40.53 47.65
C ALA A 14 16.13 41.67 47.58
N ALA A 15 15.34 41.69 46.49
CA ALA A 15 14.13 42.46 46.40
C ALA A 15 12.91 41.49 46.38
N LEU A 16 12.12 41.53 47.42
CA LEU A 16 10.82 40.86 47.53
C LEU A 16 9.84 41.60 46.64
N ALA A 17 9.49 41.00 45.47
CA ALA A 17 8.38 41.44 44.64
C ALA A 17 7.25 40.41 44.78
N GLY A 18 6.09 40.87 45.18
CA GLY A 18 4.89 40.07 45.40
C GLY A 18 4.38 39.43 44.11
N CYS A 19 4.08 38.13 44.19
CA CYS A 19 3.41 37.39 43.12
C CYS A 19 1.93 37.79 43.07
N THR A 20 1.56 38.61 42.13
CA THR A 20 0.16 38.67 41.66
C THR A 20 0.03 37.66 40.52
N ALA A 21 -0.79 36.63 40.70
CA ALA A 21 -1.10 35.66 39.66
C ALA A 21 -1.79 36.36 38.49
N PRO A 22 -1.42 36.02 37.22
CA PRO A 22 -2.15 36.53 36.07
C PRO A 22 -3.57 35.96 36.02
N PRO A 23 -4.53 36.72 35.47
CA PRO A 23 -5.90 36.24 35.30
C PRO A 23 -5.93 34.96 34.43
N PRO A 24 -6.88 34.04 34.71
CA PRO A 24 -7.02 32.84 33.88
C PRO A 24 -7.29 33.24 32.44
N GLY A 25 -6.47 32.69 31.53
CA GLY A 25 -6.68 32.81 30.11
C GLY A 25 -8.00 32.17 29.67
N PRO A 26 -8.56 32.55 28.54
CA PRO A 26 -9.82 31.98 28.08
C PRO A 26 -9.67 30.45 27.94
N GLU A 27 -10.66 29.74 28.47
CA GLU A 27 -10.77 28.29 28.31
C GLU A 27 -10.69 27.91 26.84
N PRO A 28 -9.97 26.84 26.50
CA PRO A 28 -9.96 26.37 25.10
C PRO A 28 -11.39 25.97 24.74
N THR A 29 -11.96 26.67 23.78
CA THR A 29 -13.24 26.32 23.15
C THR A 29 -13.12 24.87 22.65
N ALA A 30 -13.94 23.99 23.19
CA ALA A 30 -14.01 22.60 22.74
C ALA A 30 -14.23 22.61 21.22
N ALA A 31 -13.33 21.92 20.50
CA ALA A 31 -13.53 21.67 19.07
C ALA A 31 -14.89 20.99 18.88
N PRO A 32 -15.64 21.34 17.81
CA PRO A 32 -16.91 20.69 17.56
C PRO A 32 -16.65 19.18 17.45
N THR A 33 -17.23 18.42 18.36
CA THR A 33 -17.39 16.98 18.23
C THR A 33 -18.28 16.73 17.03
N GLY A 34 -17.67 16.61 15.86
CA GLY A 34 -18.33 16.02 14.70
C GLY A 34 -18.79 14.65 15.14
N ILE A 35 -20.10 14.44 15.16
CA ILE A 35 -20.71 13.14 15.39
C ILE A 35 -20.14 12.24 14.31
N ALA A 36 -19.18 11.38 14.70
CA ALA A 36 -18.79 10.25 13.87
C ALA A 36 -20.08 9.44 13.70
N THR A 37 -20.69 9.49 12.52
CA THR A 37 -21.75 8.58 12.15
C THR A 37 -21.18 7.18 12.30
N ASP A 38 -21.74 6.39 13.20
CA ASP A 38 -21.39 4.98 13.37
C ASP A 38 -21.52 4.30 11.98
N PRO A 39 -20.44 3.80 11.39
CA PRO A 39 -20.49 3.27 10.03
C PRO A 39 -21.12 1.88 9.95
N GLY A 40 -22.01 1.53 10.85
CA GLY A 40 -22.76 0.27 10.85
C GLY A 40 -21.94 -0.94 11.32
N PRO A 41 -22.54 -2.12 11.40
CA PRO A 41 -21.83 -3.32 11.82
C PRO A 41 -20.69 -3.62 10.86
N TYR A 42 -19.48 -3.62 11.39
CA TYR A 42 -18.26 -3.89 10.62
C TYR A 42 -18.27 -5.35 10.15
N ASP A 43 -18.14 -5.58 8.86
CA ASP A 43 -17.77 -6.89 8.35
C ASP A 43 -16.33 -7.18 8.79
N SER A 44 -16.18 -7.98 9.82
CA SER A 44 -14.86 -8.39 10.34
C SER A 44 -14.23 -9.52 9.52
N GLY A 45 -14.88 -9.95 8.45
CA GLY A 45 -14.42 -11.00 7.56
C GLY A 45 -13.33 -10.55 6.59
N PRO A 46 -12.90 -11.44 5.68
CA PRO A 46 -11.93 -11.11 4.64
C PRO A 46 -12.54 -10.14 3.61
N VAL A 47 -11.66 -9.47 2.85
CA VAL A 47 -12.09 -8.59 1.76
C VAL A 47 -12.80 -9.39 0.68
N ALA A 48 -14.09 -9.15 0.51
CA ALA A 48 -14.87 -9.77 -0.56
C ALA A 48 -14.55 -9.14 -1.92
N ALA A 49 -14.47 -9.97 -2.97
CA ALA A 49 -14.40 -9.47 -4.33
C ALA A 49 -15.76 -8.90 -4.76
N PRO A 50 -15.82 -7.77 -5.50
CA PRO A 50 -17.08 -7.28 -6.02
C PRO A 50 -17.67 -8.29 -7.02
N ALA A 51 -18.98 -8.49 -6.97
CA ALA A 51 -19.67 -9.42 -7.88
C ALA A 51 -19.46 -9.00 -9.35
N THR A 52 -19.57 -7.71 -9.61
CA THR A 52 -19.36 -7.10 -10.93
C THR A 52 -18.34 -5.97 -10.83
N GLY A 53 -17.62 -5.70 -11.91
CA GLY A 53 -16.63 -4.63 -11.95
C GLY A 53 -15.36 -4.92 -11.16
N ALA A 54 -14.56 -3.88 -10.94
CA ALA A 54 -13.31 -3.92 -10.21
C ALA A 54 -13.14 -2.66 -9.35
N ARG A 55 -12.56 -2.81 -8.16
CA ARG A 55 -12.24 -1.66 -7.29
C ARG A 55 -11.05 -0.90 -7.81
N LEU A 56 -11.08 0.43 -7.68
CA LEU A 56 -9.95 1.29 -8.01
C LEU A 56 -9.13 1.63 -6.77
N GLY A 57 -7.85 1.41 -6.87
CA GLY A 57 -6.88 1.80 -5.85
C GLY A 57 -5.71 2.59 -6.39
N ALA A 58 -4.87 3.05 -5.48
CA ALA A 58 -3.58 3.63 -5.81
C ALA A 58 -2.58 3.54 -4.66
N TRP A 59 -1.30 3.57 -5.01
CA TRP A 59 -0.25 4.13 -4.18
C TRP A 59 0.00 5.56 -4.64
N VAL A 60 -0.10 6.52 -3.72
CA VAL A 60 0.19 7.93 -4.00
C VAL A 60 1.40 8.35 -3.18
N LYS A 61 2.51 8.66 -3.86
CA LYS A 61 3.75 9.08 -3.20
C LYS A 61 3.56 10.41 -2.50
N PRO A 62 3.77 10.50 -1.18
CA PRO A 62 3.66 11.76 -0.47
C PRO A 62 4.84 12.67 -0.80
N ARG A 63 4.58 13.97 -0.93
CA ARG A 63 5.65 14.98 -1.07
C ARG A 63 6.49 15.12 0.20
N VAL A 64 5.85 14.90 1.35
CA VAL A 64 6.48 14.91 2.68
C VAL A 64 6.15 13.59 3.35
N TRP A 65 7.17 12.87 3.78
CA TRP A 65 6.99 11.59 4.47
C TRP A 65 6.32 11.75 5.84
N GLY A 66 5.62 10.72 6.27
CA GLY A 66 4.90 10.66 7.54
C GLY A 66 3.38 10.64 7.37
N GLN A 67 2.67 10.52 8.49
CA GLN A 67 1.23 10.30 8.53
C GLN A 67 0.45 11.43 7.82
N ASN A 68 0.76 12.69 8.13
CA ASN A 68 0.09 13.85 7.53
C ASN A 68 0.36 13.96 6.03
N GLY A 69 1.58 13.70 5.60
CA GLY A 69 1.94 13.74 4.18
C GLY A 69 1.23 12.64 3.37
N ARG A 70 1.10 11.45 3.92
CA ARG A 70 0.34 10.35 3.30
C ARG A 70 -1.14 10.71 3.17
N ARG A 71 -1.74 11.24 4.24
CA ARG A 71 -3.13 11.73 4.20
C ARG A 71 -3.30 12.77 3.10
N ALA A 72 -2.47 13.82 3.11
CA ALA A 72 -2.54 14.91 2.14
C ALA A 72 -2.38 14.42 0.70
N ALA A 73 -1.45 13.48 0.45
CA ALA A 73 -1.23 12.93 -0.89
C ALA A 73 -2.46 12.19 -1.41
N VAL A 74 -3.05 11.30 -0.61
CA VAL A 74 -4.24 10.55 -1.01
C VAL A 74 -5.43 11.50 -1.20
N THR A 75 -5.70 12.41 -0.25
CA THR A 75 -6.81 13.35 -0.35
C THR A 75 -6.69 14.24 -1.60
N GLY A 76 -5.50 14.81 -1.85
CA GLY A 76 -5.31 15.65 -3.04
C GLY A 76 -5.43 14.88 -4.36
N TYR A 77 -5.06 13.59 -4.36
CA TYR A 77 -5.24 12.74 -5.53
C TYR A 77 -6.73 12.40 -5.75
N GLU A 78 -7.47 12.06 -4.70
CA GLU A 78 -8.92 11.85 -4.74
C GLU A 78 -9.67 13.10 -5.23
N GLU A 79 -9.31 14.29 -4.72
CA GLU A 79 -9.85 15.58 -5.19
C GLU A 79 -9.58 15.81 -6.67
N SER A 80 -8.37 15.50 -7.15
CA SER A 80 -8.01 15.65 -8.56
C SER A 80 -8.77 14.69 -9.48
N LEU A 81 -9.10 13.50 -8.99
CA LEU A 81 -9.92 12.50 -9.71
C LEU A 81 -11.42 12.79 -9.61
N ASP A 82 -11.83 13.66 -8.68
CA ASP A 82 -13.23 13.89 -8.29
C ASP A 82 -13.93 12.58 -7.90
N ARG A 83 -13.20 11.72 -7.15
CA ARG A 83 -13.73 10.49 -6.56
C ARG A 83 -12.80 9.95 -5.47
N SER A 84 -13.36 9.22 -4.49
CA SER A 84 -12.59 8.47 -3.49
C SER A 84 -11.99 7.21 -4.09
N LEU A 85 -10.84 6.77 -3.56
CA LEU A 85 -10.27 5.46 -3.86
C LEU A 85 -11.00 4.38 -3.04
N ASP A 86 -11.21 3.21 -3.63
CA ASP A 86 -11.74 2.04 -2.91
C ASP A 86 -10.62 1.33 -2.14
N ILE A 87 -9.37 1.42 -2.65
CA ILE A 87 -8.20 0.79 -2.08
C ILE A 87 -7.06 1.80 -2.00
N VAL A 88 -6.45 1.93 -0.82
CA VAL A 88 -5.19 2.66 -0.65
C VAL A 88 -4.09 1.67 -0.33
N ASN A 89 -3.09 1.59 -1.23
CA ASN A 89 -1.89 0.80 -0.98
C ASN A 89 -0.97 1.53 0.00
N THR A 90 -0.34 0.79 0.90
CA THR A 90 0.61 1.33 1.87
C THR A 90 1.73 0.34 2.11
N TYR A 91 2.98 0.83 2.02
CA TYR A 91 4.16 -0.01 2.23
C TYR A 91 4.62 0.04 3.67
N ARG A 92 5.06 -1.12 4.18
CA ARG A 92 5.68 -1.28 5.49
C ARG A 92 6.94 -2.10 5.39
N ARG A 93 8.01 -1.63 6.01
CA ARG A 93 9.17 -2.47 6.26
C ARG A 93 8.79 -3.62 7.18
N PHE A 94 9.64 -4.61 7.28
CA PHE A 94 9.33 -5.82 8.05
C PHE A 94 9.04 -5.53 9.52
N ASP A 95 9.80 -4.61 10.12
CA ASP A 95 9.73 -4.19 11.51
C ASP A 95 8.78 -3.00 11.77
N GLU A 96 8.17 -2.45 10.71
CA GLU A 96 7.35 -1.25 10.81
C GLU A 96 5.92 -1.55 11.24
N GLU A 97 5.37 -0.72 12.10
CA GLU A 97 4.04 -0.89 12.68
C GLU A 97 2.92 -0.86 11.63
N PHE A 98 2.01 -1.84 11.73
CA PHE A 98 0.81 -1.92 10.89
C PHE A 98 -0.30 -1.00 11.39
N LEU A 99 -1.16 -0.62 10.46
CA LEU A 99 -2.40 0.10 10.69
C LEU A 99 -2.21 1.32 11.60
N THR A 100 -1.30 2.17 11.16
CA THR A 100 -1.02 3.47 11.77
C THR A 100 -2.25 4.39 11.74
N LEU A 101 -2.17 5.56 12.37
CA LEU A 101 -3.30 6.48 12.46
C LEU A 101 -3.93 6.79 11.08
N THR A 102 -3.10 7.09 10.07
CA THR A 102 -3.59 7.42 8.72
C THR A 102 -4.28 6.21 8.06
N ASP A 103 -3.78 4.98 8.27
CA ASP A 103 -4.45 3.78 7.75
C ASP A 103 -5.85 3.63 8.36
N ARG A 104 -5.97 3.84 9.68
CA ARG A 104 -7.26 3.78 10.39
C ARG A 104 -8.22 4.86 9.93
N GLU A 105 -7.73 6.06 9.62
CA GLU A 105 -8.53 7.14 9.04
C GLU A 105 -9.08 6.79 7.66
N PHE A 106 -8.26 6.14 6.80
CA PHE A 106 -8.74 5.62 5.52
C PHE A 106 -9.81 4.55 5.72
N MET A 107 -9.57 3.59 6.61
CA MET A 107 -10.55 2.55 6.94
C MET A 107 -11.86 3.12 7.50
N ALA A 108 -11.80 4.17 8.31
CA ALA A 108 -12.99 4.84 8.87
C ALA A 108 -13.86 5.50 7.78
N ARG A 109 -13.27 5.86 6.63
CA ARG A 109 -13.98 6.38 5.45
C ARG A 109 -14.50 5.28 4.52
N GLY A 110 -14.36 4.00 4.89
CA GLY A 110 -14.77 2.87 4.07
C GLY A 110 -13.72 2.40 3.05
N VAL A 111 -12.53 3.00 3.06
CA VAL A 111 -11.44 2.60 2.15
C VAL A 111 -10.78 1.31 2.64
N THR A 112 -10.59 0.35 1.75
CA THR A 112 -9.81 -0.86 2.04
C THR A 112 -8.32 -0.54 2.01
N VAL A 113 -7.59 -0.83 3.09
CA VAL A 113 -6.14 -0.71 3.09
C VAL A 113 -5.51 -1.96 2.50
N MET A 114 -4.71 -1.80 1.45
CA MET A 114 -3.80 -2.83 0.97
C MET A 114 -2.45 -2.62 1.66
N LEU A 115 -2.14 -3.50 2.59
CA LEU A 115 -0.95 -3.44 3.41
C LEU A 115 0.17 -4.25 2.73
N SER A 116 1.04 -3.55 2.02
CA SER A 116 2.21 -4.14 1.35
C SER A 116 3.35 -4.25 2.35
N TRP A 117 3.56 -5.46 2.86
CA TRP A 117 4.50 -5.75 3.93
C TRP A 117 5.77 -6.40 3.39
N ALA A 118 6.91 -5.74 3.52
CA ALA A 118 8.20 -6.35 3.22
C ALA A 118 8.48 -7.46 4.24
N SER A 119 8.91 -8.62 3.77
CA SER A 119 9.36 -9.68 4.69
C SER A 119 10.82 -9.46 5.09
N GLY A 120 11.21 -10.11 6.19
CA GLY A 120 12.60 -10.38 6.52
C GLY A 120 13.20 -11.50 5.65
N ASP A 121 14.33 -12.05 6.09
CA ASP A 121 14.94 -13.25 5.52
C ASP A 121 14.00 -14.46 5.72
N THR A 122 13.68 -15.17 4.64
CA THR A 122 12.68 -16.25 4.67
C THR A 122 13.08 -17.42 5.56
N ARG A 123 14.36 -17.79 5.60
CA ARG A 123 14.84 -18.87 6.46
C ARG A 123 14.78 -18.50 7.92
N SER A 124 15.20 -17.28 8.26
CA SER A 124 15.11 -16.74 9.62
C SER A 124 13.65 -16.67 10.13
N ILE A 125 12.69 -16.40 9.24
CA ILE A 125 11.26 -16.47 9.56
C ILE A 125 10.85 -17.91 9.89
N VAL A 126 11.22 -18.88 9.06
CA VAL A 126 10.87 -20.29 9.26
C VAL A 126 11.50 -20.86 10.55
N GLU A 127 12.69 -20.38 10.91
CA GLU A 127 13.36 -20.71 12.16
C GLU A 127 12.70 -20.10 13.40
N GLY A 128 11.70 -19.23 13.22
CA GLY A 128 10.91 -18.62 14.30
C GLY A 128 11.55 -17.39 14.93
N HIS A 129 12.67 -16.89 14.40
CA HIS A 129 13.37 -15.73 14.96
C HIS A 129 12.53 -14.44 14.98
N HIS A 130 11.43 -14.41 14.23
CA HIS A 130 10.56 -13.23 14.07
C HIS A 130 9.12 -13.46 14.54
N ASP A 131 8.84 -14.57 15.21
CA ASP A 131 7.47 -14.94 15.61
C ASP A 131 6.78 -13.88 16.46
N ASP A 132 7.49 -13.29 17.42
CA ASP A 132 6.91 -12.26 18.29
C ASP A 132 6.52 -11.00 17.52
N LEU A 133 7.35 -10.58 16.54
CA LEU A 133 7.05 -9.47 15.65
C LEU A 133 5.82 -9.78 14.81
N ILE A 134 5.78 -10.96 14.19
CA ILE A 134 4.66 -11.40 13.35
C ILE A 134 3.37 -11.46 14.17
N ARG A 135 3.41 -12.00 15.40
CA ARG A 135 2.26 -12.03 16.33
C ARG A 135 1.78 -10.63 16.68
N ALA A 136 2.70 -9.70 16.95
CA ALA A 136 2.34 -8.31 17.25
C ALA A 136 1.59 -7.67 16.07
N GLN A 137 2.05 -7.89 14.82
CA GLN A 137 1.38 -7.37 13.62
C GLN A 137 0.01 -8.05 13.40
N ALA A 138 -0.07 -9.36 13.59
CA ALA A 138 -1.33 -10.11 13.51
C ALA A 138 -2.39 -9.55 14.47
N ARG A 139 -2.00 -9.29 15.74
CA ARG A 139 -2.89 -8.69 16.73
C ARG A 139 -3.36 -7.28 16.34
N ARG A 140 -2.51 -6.48 15.67
CA ARG A 140 -2.90 -5.16 15.16
C ARG A 140 -3.96 -5.27 14.06
N VAL A 141 -3.78 -6.22 13.13
CA VAL A 141 -4.77 -6.47 12.07
C VAL A 141 -6.09 -6.91 12.68
N ARG A 142 -6.07 -7.88 13.60
CA ARG A 142 -7.28 -8.33 14.29
C ARG A 142 -7.99 -7.18 15.02
N ALA A 143 -7.23 -6.35 15.73
CA ALA A 143 -7.78 -5.23 16.50
C ALA A 143 -8.41 -4.13 15.66
N ALA A 144 -8.08 -4.03 14.37
CA ALA A 144 -8.70 -3.07 13.48
C ALA A 144 -10.17 -3.39 13.18
N GLN A 145 -10.58 -4.65 13.29
CA GLN A 145 -11.95 -5.14 13.01
C GLN A 145 -12.50 -4.66 11.64
N ARG A 146 -11.63 -4.44 10.68
CA ARG A 146 -11.91 -4.01 9.32
C ARG A 146 -11.16 -4.91 8.35
N PRO A 147 -11.72 -5.23 7.19
CA PRO A 147 -11.04 -6.01 6.16
C PRO A 147 -9.74 -5.34 5.69
N VAL A 148 -8.69 -6.14 5.56
CA VAL A 148 -7.36 -5.71 5.10
C VAL A 148 -6.90 -6.63 3.99
N LEU A 149 -6.38 -6.07 2.91
CA LEU A 149 -5.61 -6.81 1.91
C LEU A 149 -4.16 -6.89 2.40
N LEU A 150 -3.70 -8.04 2.83
CA LEU A 150 -2.32 -8.24 3.29
C LEU A 150 -1.45 -8.74 2.15
N ARG A 151 -0.71 -7.85 1.51
CA ARG A 151 0.21 -8.15 0.41
C ARG A 151 1.59 -8.44 0.99
N TYR A 152 1.79 -9.71 1.39
CA TYR A 152 3.03 -10.15 2.03
C TYR A 152 4.13 -10.33 1.00
N ARG A 153 5.23 -9.61 1.17
CA ARG A 153 6.42 -9.59 0.33
C ARG A 153 6.11 -9.58 -1.17
N TRP A 154 5.54 -8.46 -1.62
CA TRP A 154 5.30 -8.23 -3.05
C TRP A 154 6.59 -8.37 -3.88
N GLU A 155 6.45 -8.78 -5.15
CA GLU A 155 7.56 -8.91 -6.09
C GLU A 155 8.70 -9.84 -5.59
N MET A 156 8.35 -10.89 -4.84
CA MET A 156 9.28 -11.83 -4.24
C MET A 156 10.18 -12.55 -5.25
N ASP A 157 9.74 -12.62 -6.50
CA ASP A 157 10.42 -13.24 -7.63
C ASP A 157 11.55 -12.38 -8.24
N ARG A 158 11.75 -11.15 -7.77
CA ARG A 158 12.79 -10.25 -8.29
C ARG A 158 14.18 -10.79 -8.02
N PRO A 159 15.09 -10.80 -9.04
CA PRO A 159 16.44 -11.33 -8.89
C PRO A 159 17.26 -10.67 -7.79
N ASN A 160 17.06 -9.36 -7.54
CA ASN A 160 17.78 -8.62 -6.50
C ASN A 160 17.33 -8.99 -5.06
N LEU A 161 16.27 -9.78 -4.91
CA LEU A 161 15.77 -10.26 -3.62
C LEU A 161 16.26 -11.67 -3.26
N ARG A 162 17.01 -12.33 -4.14
CA ARG A 162 17.52 -13.68 -3.93
C ARG A 162 18.30 -13.86 -2.63
N ALA A 163 18.97 -12.80 -2.16
CA ALA A 163 19.72 -12.85 -0.91
C ALA A 163 18.85 -13.02 0.37
N THR A 164 17.56 -12.70 0.29
CA THR A 164 16.61 -12.77 1.41
C THR A 164 15.46 -13.73 1.14
N MET A 165 15.11 -13.94 -0.12
CA MET A 165 14.06 -14.88 -0.52
C MET A 165 14.60 -16.29 -0.73
N TRP A 166 15.91 -16.45 -1.01
CA TRP A 166 16.64 -17.67 -1.31
C TRP A 166 16.04 -18.43 -2.51
N SER A 167 14.97 -19.14 -2.33
CA SER A 167 14.25 -19.89 -3.37
C SER A 167 12.74 -19.70 -3.26
N GLY A 168 12.01 -20.16 -4.28
CA GLY A 168 10.55 -20.23 -4.22
C GLY A 168 10.07 -21.09 -3.06
N ALA A 169 10.71 -22.21 -2.81
CA ALA A 169 10.37 -23.10 -1.69
C ALA A 169 10.61 -22.45 -0.31
N ASP A 170 11.72 -21.72 -0.12
CA ASP A 170 11.99 -20.99 1.11
C ASP A 170 10.94 -19.88 1.34
N PHE A 171 10.54 -19.16 0.27
CA PHE A 171 9.48 -18.17 0.35
C PHE A 171 8.13 -18.80 0.72
N VAL A 172 7.74 -19.90 0.06
CA VAL A 172 6.49 -20.62 0.36
C VAL A 172 6.46 -21.09 1.81
N ALA A 173 7.57 -21.59 2.33
CA ALA A 173 7.69 -22.00 3.73
C ALA A 173 7.49 -20.80 4.69
N ALA A 174 8.13 -19.67 4.41
CA ALA A 174 7.99 -18.44 5.21
C ALA A 174 6.57 -17.86 5.14
N TRP A 175 5.93 -17.88 3.96
CA TRP A 175 4.53 -17.48 3.79
C TRP A 175 3.62 -18.32 4.69
N ARG A 176 3.71 -19.64 4.60
CA ARG A 176 2.88 -20.56 5.37
C ARG A 176 3.15 -20.45 6.88
N HIS A 177 4.39 -20.26 7.28
CA HIS A 177 4.75 -20.00 8.67
C HIS A 177 4.10 -18.70 9.19
N THR A 178 4.21 -17.63 8.44
CA THR A 178 3.61 -16.32 8.79
C THR A 178 2.08 -16.44 8.87
N ARG A 179 1.44 -17.08 7.88
CA ARG A 179 -0.02 -17.30 7.87
C ARG A 179 -0.47 -18.12 9.09
N ARG A 180 0.24 -19.19 9.43
CA ARG A 180 -0.07 -20.00 10.62
C ARG A 180 -0.08 -19.14 11.90
N ILE A 181 0.85 -18.21 12.07
CA ILE A 181 0.87 -17.32 13.24
C ILE A 181 -0.37 -16.39 13.23
N PHE A 182 -0.79 -15.89 12.07
CA PHE A 182 -2.02 -15.10 11.95
C PHE A 182 -3.25 -15.94 12.33
N ASP A 183 -3.31 -17.20 11.92
CA ASP A 183 -4.39 -18.15 12.27
C ASP A 183 -4.39 -18.43 13.78
N GLU A 184 -3.23 -18.68 14.41
CA GLU A 184 -3.07 -18.83 15.86
C GLU A 184 -3.57 -17.59 16.62
N GLU A 185 -3.31 -16.40 16.11
CA GLU A 185 -3.80 -15.12 16.66
C GLU A 185 -5.27 -14.84 16.29
N ARG A 186 -5.94 -15.75 15.58
CA ARG A 186 -7.37 -15.68 15.18
C ARG A 186 -7.68 -14.42 14.37
N VAL A 187 -6.83 -14.10 13.40
CA VAL A 187 -7.05 -13.01 12.45
C VAL A 187 -8.00 -13.48 11.37
N THR A 188 -9.23 -12.98 11.36
CA THR A 188 -10.26 -13.33 10.37
C THR A 188 -10.49 -12.26 9.31
N ASN A 189 -9.92 -11.07 9.51
CA ASN A 189 -10.13 -9.88 8.68
C ASN A 189 -8.95 -9.56 7.74
N ALA A 190 -8.01 -10.47 7.56
CA ALA A 190 -6.95 -10.35 6.56
C ALA A 190 -7.23 -11.23 5.34
N SER A 191 -7.14 -10.65 4.15
CA SER A 191 -7.08 -11.40 2.89
C SER A 191 -5.65 -11.43 2.40
N TRP A 192 -5.11 -12.63 2.20
CA TRP A 192 -3.72 -12.85 1.79
C TRP A 192 -3.56 -12.67 0.28
N VAL A 193 -2.73 -11.70 -0.10
CA VAL A 193 -2.49 -11.30 -1.49
C VAL A 193 -1.10 -11.73 -1.93
N TRP A 194 -1.02 -12.70 -2.84
CA TRP A 194 0.23 -13.14 -3.46
C TRP A 194 0.49 -12.35 -4.73
N CYS A 195 1.58 -11.58 -4.78
CA CYS A 195 1.82 -10.55 -5.79
C CYS A 195 3.25 -10.57 -6.37
N PRO A 196 3.55 -11.43 -7.35
CA PRO A 196 4.79 -11.41 -8.11
C PRO A 196 4.81 -10.33 -9.19
N THR A 197 5.93 -10.23 -9.90
CA THR A 197 6.07 -9.37 -11.07
C THR A 197 5.55 -10.04 -12.35
N ALA A 198 5.06 -9.24 -13.31
CA ALA A 198 4.75 -9.72 -14.65
C ALA A 198 5.99 -10.30 -15.34
N GLU A 199 7.16 -9.71 -15.11
CA GLU A 199 8.44 -10.20 -15.63
C GLU A 199 8.80 -11.60 -15.09
N GLY A 200 8.41 -11.95 -13.86
CA GLY A 200 8.61 -13.29 -13.30
C GLY A 200 7.83 -14.36 -14.06
N PHE A 201 6.64 -14.03 -14.56
CA PHE A 201 5.89 -14.92 -15.45
C PHE A 201 6.53 -15.05 -16.82
N VAL A 202 7.11 -13.98 -17.35
CA VAL A 202 7.87 -14.03 -18.60
C VAL A 202 9.13 -14.87 -18.45
N ARG A 203 9.81 -14.78 -17.31
CA ARG A 203 10.98 -15.63 -16.98
C ARG A 203 10.58 -17.08 -16.68
N GLY A 204 9.34 -17.30 -16.22
CA GLY A 204 8.82 -18.61 -15.84
C GLY A 204 9.10 -19.01 -14.39
N ASP A 205 9.70 -18.12 -13.56
CA ASP A 205 10.03 -18.42 -12.17
C ASP A 205 9.00 -17.94 -11.13
N ALA A 206 8.10 -17.03 -11.48
CA ALA A 206 7.06 -16.55 -10.55
C ALA A 206 6.19 -17.69 -9.97
N PRO A 207 5.74 -18.69 -10.74
CA PRO A 207 4.94 -19.80 -10.19
C PRO A 207 5.62 -20.60 -9.09
N ASP A 208 6.96 -20.67 -9.04
CA ASP A 208 7.70 -21.38 -8.00
C ASP A 208 7.49 -20.79 -6.60
N PHE A 209 7.08 -19.52 -6.53
CA PHE A 209 6.78 -18.78 -5.31
C PHE A 209 5.31 -18.88 -4.88
N TYR A 210 4.48 -19.67 -5.57
CA TYR A 210 3.05 -19.73 -5.25
C TYR A 210 2.78 -20.63 -4.03
N PRO A 211 2.20 -20.09 -2.94
CA PRO A 211 2.00 -20.87 -1.70
C PRO A 211 0.90 -21.92 -1.79
N GLY A 212 0.09 -21.91 -2.84
CA GLY A 212 -1.05 -22.81 -3.05
C GLY A 212 -2.39 -22.14 -2.81
N ASP A 213 -3.44 -22.68 -3.44
CA ASP A 213 -4.79 -22.11 -3.40
C ASP A 213 -5.40 -22.08 -1.99
N ASP A 214 -4.98 -22.98 -1.11
CA ASP A 214 -5.37 -23.06 0.30
C ASP A 214 -4.80 -21.90 1.15
N ALA A 215 -3.69 -21.31 0.69
CA ALA A 215 -2.95 -20.29 1.42
C ALA A 215 -3.03 -18.88 0.81
N VAL A 216 -3.74 -18.71 -0.30
CA VAL A 216 -3.90 -17.44 -1.02
C VAL A 216 -5.37 -17.11 -1.20
N ASP A 217 -5.77 -15.89 -0.82
CA ASP A 217 -7.15 -15.42 -0.98
C ASP A 217 -7.31 -14.64 -2.30
N TRP A 218 -6.29 -13.87 -2.68
CA TRP A 218 -6.24 -13.08 -3.89
C TRP A 218 -4.91 -13.32 -4.64
N THR A 219 -4.99 -13.61 -5.93
CA THR A 219 -3.80 -13.52 -6.80
C THR A 219 -3.59 -12.08 -7.25
N CYS A 220 -2.34 -11.74 -7.48
CA CYS A 220 -1.96 -10.38 -7.82
C CYS A 220 -0.81 -10.39 -8.82
N VAL A 221 -0.62 -9.26 -9.52
CA VAL A 221 0.55 -9.01 -10.35
C VAL A 221 0.89 -7.53 -10.34
N ASP A 222 2.18 -7.22 -10.24
CA ASP A 222 2.71 -5.88 -10.47
C ASP A 222 3.25 -5.79 -11.90
N VAL A 223 2.81 -4.78 -12.65
CA VAL A 223 3.07 -4.67 -14.08
C VAL A 223 3.37 -3.24 -14.51
N TYR A 224 4.49 -3.04 -15.18
CA TYR A 224 4.92 -1.72 -15.62
C TYR A 224 5.31 -1.69 -17.09
N ALA A 225 4.75 -0.74 -17.84
CA ALA A 225 5.17 -0.41 -19.18
C ALA A 225 6.37 0.55 -19.15
N GLY A 226 7.56 -0.02 -19.22
CA GLY A 226 8.82 0.72 -19.26
C GLY A 226 9.29 1.04 -20.68
N GLN A 227 10.59 1.16 -20.84
CA GLN A 227 11.26 1.57 -22.10
C GLN A 227 11.13 0.59 -23.26
N ARG A 228 10.61 -0.63 -23.05
CA ARG A 228 10.41 -1.61 -24.12
C ARG A 228 9.13 -1.42 -24.92
N PHE A 229 8.31 -0.44 -24.56
CA PHE A 229 7.06 -0.07 -25.24
C PHE A 229 6.10 -1.22 -25.51
N ARG A 230 6.00 -2.18 -24.58
CA ARG A 230 5.02 -3.28 -24.67
C ARG A 230 3.65 -2.86 -24.15
N SER A 231 2.60 -3.30 -24.83
CA SER A 231 1.23 -3.12 -24.37
C SER A 231 0.98 -3.81 -23.03
N LEU A 232 -0.03 -3.36 -22.29
CA LEU A 232 -0.42 -4.03 -21.04
C LEU A 232 -0.87 -5.48 -21.30
N ALA A 233 -1.54 -5.73 -22.42
CA ALA A 233 -1.97 -7.07 -22.82
C ALA A 233 -0.78 -8.03 -22.98
N GLU A 234 0.27 -7.60 -23.68
CA GLU A 234 1.50 -8.41 -23.82
C GLU A 234 2.20 -8.67 -22.48
N LEU A 235 2.19 -7.68 -21.59
CA LEU A 235 2.84 -7.80 -20.29
C LEU A 235 2.06 -8.75 -19.36
N MET A 236 0.73 -8.72 -19.40
CA MET A 236 -0.13 -9.49 -18.51
C MET A 236 -0.47 -10.90 -19.02
N ASP A 237 -0.34 -11.16 -20.32
CA ASP A 237 -0.77 -12.41 -20.92
C ASP A 237 -0.19 -13.68 -20.25
N PRO A 238 1.11 -13.79 -19.90
CA PRO A 238 1.62 -14.95 -19.19
C PRO A 238 0.99 -15.17 -17.81
N PHE A 239 0.76 -14.09 -17.06
CA PHE A 239 0.08 -14.14 -15.78
C PHE A 239 -1.39 -14.54 -15.93
N LEU A 240 -2.13 -13.92 -16.86
CA LEU A 240 -3.55 -14.20 -17.07
C LEU A 240 -3.79 -15.66 -17.48
N ARG A 241 -2.92 -16.22 -18.35
CA ARG A 241 -2.98 -17.67 -18.69
C ARG A 241 -2.77 -18.56 -17.47
N TRP A 242 -1.82 -18.20 -16.60
CA TRP A 242 -1.57 -18.93 -15.36
C TRP A 242 -2.75 -18.80 -14.38
N ALA A 243 -3.31 -17.62 -14.23
CA ALA A 243 -4.42 -17.32 -13.32
C ALA A 243 -5.75 -17.96 -13.75
N ALA A 244 -5.97 -18.15 -15.06
CA ALA A 244 -7.20 -18.73 -15.59
C ALA A 244 -7.51 -20.14 -15.05
N ALA A 245 -6.49 -20.88 -14.61
CA ALA A 245 -6.67 -22.19 -13.98
C ALA A 245 -6.98 -22.13 -12.47
N ARG A 246 -7.10 -20.93 -11.89
CA ARG A 246 -7.26 -20.71 -10.44
C ARG A 246 -8.48 -19.86 -10.16
N PRO A 247 -9.44 -20.32 -9.32
CA PRO A 247 -10.67 -19.58 -9.04
C PRO A 247 -10.44 -18.50 -7.96
N LYS A 248 -9.43 -17.66 -8.14
CA LYS A 248 -9.10 -16.58 -7.21
C LYS A 248 -9.37 -15.23 -7.86
N PRO A 249 -9.93 -14.26 -7.14
CA PRO A 249 -10.00 -12.89 -7.65
C PRO A 249 -8.59 -12.34 -7.87
N ILE A 250 -8.45 -11.51 -8.90
CA ILE A 250 -7.18 -10.90 -9.28
C ILE A 250 -7.14 -9.44 -8.84
N ILE A 251 -6.01 -9.04 -8.25
CA ILE A 251 -5.62 -7.64 -8.08
C ILE A 251 -4.48 -7.35 -9.07
N VAL A 252 -4.60 -6.28 -9.86
CA VAL A 252 -3.42 -5.64 -10.44
C VAL A 252 -2.89 -4.70 -9.38
N GLY A 253 -1.89 -5.19 -8.61
CA GLY A 253 -1.45 -4.57 -7.36
C GLY A 253 -0.72 -3.26 -7.56
N GLU A 254 0.03 -3.21 -8.65
CA GLU A 254 0.67 -2.01 -9.16
C GLU A 254 0.63 -2.04 -10.67
N PHE A 255 0.19 -0.95 -11.29
CA PHE A 255 0.39 -0.75 -12.71
C PHE A 255 0.78 0.69 -13.01
N GLY A 256 1.57 0.86 -14.06
CA GLY A 256 2.04 2.18 -14.44
C GLY A 256 2.66 2.18 -15.83
N VAL A 257 2.64 3.35 -16.47
CA VAL A 257 3.25 3.59 -17.78
C VAL A 257 4.27 4.71 -17.68
N ALA A 258 5.48 4.43 -18.12
CA ALA A 258 6.63 5.32 -17.96
C ALA A 258 6.54 6.58 -18.83
N ARG A 259 7.22 7.65 -18.40
CA ARG A 259 7.25 8.96 -19.11
C ARG A 259 7.82 8.87 -20.53
N GLU A 260 8.69 7.89 -20.78
CA GLU A 260 9.30 7.65 -22.10
C GLU A 260 8.27 7.36 -23.19
N TRP A 261 7.06 6.97 -22.81
CA TRP A 261 5.95 6.80 -23.77
C TRP A 261 5.40 8.13 -24.30
N GLY A 262 5.77 9.27 -23.70
CA GLY A 262 5.17 10.57 -23.98
C GLY A 262 3.70 10.65 -23.60
N SER A 263 3.17 11.86 -23.45
CA SER A 263 1.82 12.07 -22.93
C SER A 263 0.72 11.37 -23.73
N ALA A 264 0.80 11.42 -25.07
CA ALA A 264 -0.17 10.73 -25.95
C ALA A 264 -0.09 9.21 -25.83
N GLY A 265 1.12 8.65 -25.78
CA GLY A 265 1.35 7.22 -25.62
C GLY A 265 0.87 6.70 -24.27
N ARG A 266 1.13 7.45 -23.19
CA ARG A 266 0.61 7.16 -21.84
C ARG A 266 -0.90 7.17 -21.79
N ALA A 267 -1.54 8.19 -22.37
CA ALA A 267 -2.99 8.30 -22.43
C ALA A 267 -3.62 7.12 -23.22
N ALA A 268 -3.05 6.76 -24.37
CA ALA A 268 -3.51 5.60 -25.14
C ALA A 268 -3.37 4.30 -24.34
N TRP A 269 -2.21 4.06 -23.72
CA TRP A 269 -1.94 2.87 -22.92
C TRP A 269 -2.93 2.74 -21.72
N LEU A 270 -3.29 3.85 -21.07
CA LEU A 270 -4.25 3.85 -19.98
C LEU A 270 -5.68 3.51 -20.44
N ARG A 271 -6.10 3.97 -21.63
CA ARG A 271 -7.38 3.57 -22.22
C ARG A 271 -7.40 2.10 -22.61
N ASP A 272 -6.30 1.59 -23.17
CA ASP A 272 -6.15 0.16 -23.49
C ASP A 272 -6.16 -0.69 -22.20
N ALA A 273 -5.57 -0.18 -21.11
CA ALA A 273 -5.63 -0.83 -19.79
C ALA A 273 -7.08 -0.98 -19.31
N ALA A 274 -7.91 0.06 -19.42
CA ALA A 274 -9.32 -0.02 -19.06
C ALA A 274 -10.08 -1.09 -19.88
N VAL A 275 -9.79 -1.18 -21.18
CA VAL A 275 -10.37 -2.22 -22.06
C VAL A 275 -9.95 -3.61 -21.61
N LEU A 276 -8.65 -3.82 -21.36
CA LEU A 276 -8.10 -5.11 -20.92
C LEU A 276 -8.72 -5.56 -19.59
N PHE A 277 -8.80 -4.66 -18.61
CA PHE A 277 -9.35 -4.98 -17.30
C PHE A 277 -10.82 -5.39 -17.39
N LYS A 278 -11.62 -4.68 -18.19
CA LYS A 278 -13.03 -5.01 -18.42
C LYS A 278 -13.22 -6.34 -19.17
N ALA A 279 -12.30 -6.67 -20.06
CA ALA A 279 -12.32 -7.94 -20.81
C ALA A 279 -11.96 -9.17 -19.93
N ASN A 280 -11.40 -8.94 -18.74
CA ASN A 280 -10.98 -10.01 -17.82
C ASN A 280 -11.74 -9.91 -16.48
N PRO A 281 -12.96 -10.45 -16.38
CA PRO A 281 -13.84 -10.27 -15.23
C PRO A 281 -13.32 -10.91 -13.93
N GLN A 282 -12.27 -11.70 -13.99
CA GLN A 282 -11.54 -12.21 -12.83
C GLN A 282 -10.73 -11.10 -12.13
N ILE A 283 -10.39 -10.02 -12.87
CA ILE A 283 -9.76 -8.83 -12.28
C ILE A 283 -10.82 -8.07 -11.48
N LYS A 284 -10.62 -8.02 -10.18
CA LYS A 284 -11.56 -7.44 -9.20
C LYS A 284 -11.04 -6.18 -8.51
N ALA A 285 -9.76 -5.88 -8.71
CA ALA A 285 -9.16 -4.64 -8.24
C ALA A 285 -7.96 -4.26 -9.11
N VAL A 286 -7.74 -2.96 -9.26
CA VAL A 286 -6.58 -2.38 -9.96
C VAL A 286 -6.06 -1.21 -9.15
N ALA A 287 -4.74 -1.12 -8.94
CA ALA A 287 -4.12 -0.04 -8.17
C ALA A 287 -3.01 0.65 -8.98
N TYR A 288 -3.21 1.91 -9.28
CA TYR A 288 -2.20 2.69 -9.99
C TYR A 288 -1.03 3.06 -9.07
N PHE A 289 0.18 3.01 -9.60
CA PHE A 289 1.38 3.43 -8.89
C PHE A 289 1.71 4.89 -9.22
N GLU A 290 1.08 5.83 -8.50
CA GLU A 290 1.27 7.26 -8.65
C GLU A 290 2.55 7.70 -7.95
N SER A 291 3.68 7.35 -8.53
CA SER A 291 4.99 7.57 -7.91
C SER A 291 6.11 7.66 -8.92
N ASP A 292 7.11 8.42 -8.54
CA ASP A 292 8.46 8.31 -9.08
C ASP A 292 9.22 7.30 -8.23
N PRO A 293 9.87 6.27 -8.81
CA PRO A 293 10.77 5.42 -8.05
C PRO A 293 11.91 6.26 -7.48
N ASP A 294 12.27 6.01 -6.22
CA ASP A 294 13.35 6.73 -5.59
C ASP A 294 14.70 6.47 -6.29
N GLY A 295 15.40 7.54 -6.60
CA GLY A 295 16.85 7.50 -6.88
C GLY A 295 17.27 7.10 -8.27
N ASN A 296 16.83 7.77 -9.28
CA ASN A 296 17.60 8.13 -10.48
C ASN A 296 16.70 8.69 -11.58
N PRO A 297 17.09 9.77 -12.22
CA PRO A 297 16.35 10.33 -13.33
C PRO A 297 16.43 9.40 -14.54
N PRO A 298 15.50 9.46 -15.39
CA PRO A 298 14.05 9.48 -15.36
C PRO A 298 13.45 8.10 -15.62
N LYS A 299 14.18 7.02 -15.30
CA LYS A 299 13.78 5.64 -15.62
C LYS A 299 12.66 5.19 -14.69
N GLY A 300 11.49 4.90 -15.28
CA GLY A 300 10.37 4.31 -14.55
C GLY A 300 9.54 5.30 -13.76
N GLN A 301 9.47 6.56 -14.15
CA GLN A 301 8.55 7.53 -13.57
C GLN A 301 7.12 7.25 -14.06
N PHE A 302 6.23 6.95 -13.11
CA PHE A 302 4.85 6.57 -13.40
C PHE A 302 3.83 7.63 -12.98
N GLN A 303 4.27 8.68 -12.28
CA GLN A 303 3.42 9.78 -11.84
C GLN A 303 2.66 10.40 -13.01
N LEU A 304 1.32 10.55 -12.85
CA LEU A 304 0.43 11.14 -13.86
C LEU A 304 0.06 12.57 -13.56
N SER A 305 0.11 12.97 -12.29
CA SER A 305 -0.39 14.26 -11.81
C SER A 305 0.29 15.48 -12.46
N ASP A 306 1.44 15.31 -13.10
CA ASP A 306 2.15 16.33 -13.85
C ASP A 306 2.12 16.12 -15.39
N ASP A 307 1.26 15.22 -15.87
CA ASP A 307 1.04 14.91 -17.29
C ASP A 307 -0.48 14.97 -17.60
N PRO A 308 -1.03 16.17 -17.89
CA PRO A 308 -2.47 16.36 -18.02
C PRO A 308 -3.18 15.41 -19.00
N PRO A 309 -2.64 15.11 -20.22
CA PRO A 309 -3.29 14.15 -21.13
C PRO A 309 -3.36 12.73 -20.55
N ALA A 310 -2.29 12.26 -19.90
CA ALA A 310 -2.25 10.94 -19.26
C ALA A 310 -3.16 10.90 -18.03
N PHE A 311 -3.15 11.95 -17.20
CA PHE A 311 -4.02 12.05 -16.04
C PHE A 311 -5.50 12.09 -16.45
N ALA A 312 -5.86 12.80 -17.53
CA ALA A 312 -7.21 12.80 -18.07
C ALA A 312 -7.67 11.40 -18.49
N ALA A 313 -6.83 10.63 -19.18
CA ALA A 313 -7.14 9.25 -19.56
C ALA A 313 -7.29 8.33 -18.33
N PHE A 314 -6.49 8.53 -17.29
CA PHE A 314 -6.68 7.81 -16.02
C PHE A 314 -7.98 8.23 -15.31
N THR A 315 -8.34 9.51 -15.36
CA THR A 315 -9.60 10.00 -14.81
C THR A 315 -10.81 9.42 -15.56
N GLU A 316 -10.73 9.24 -16.88
CA GLU A 316 -11.74 8.52 -17.67
C GLU A 316 -11.92 7.08 -17.14
N LEU A 317 -10.82 6.34 -16.92
CA LEU A 317 -10.87 5.02 -16.30
C LEU A 317 -11.46 5.09 -14.89
N ALA A 318 -10.99 6.01 -14.06
CA ALA A 318 -11.42 6.14 -12.67
C ALA A 318 -12.93 6.42 -12.53
N ARG A 319 -13.54 7.11 -13.49
CA ARG A 319 -14.96 7.45 -13.50
C ARG A 319 -15.84 6.44 -14.25
N ASP A 320 -15.24 5.47 -14.93
CA ASP A 320 -16.00 4.40 -15.60
C ASP A 320 -16.78 3.60 -14.54
N PRO A 321 -18.10 3.38 -14.71
CA PRO A 321 -18.91 2.62 -13.76
C PRO A 321 -18.37 1.23 -13.42
N TYR A 322 -17.61 0.61 -14.32
CA TYR A 322 -16.98 -0.68 -14.08
C TYR A 322 -15.99 -0.64 -12.91
N PHE A 323 -15.29 0.49 -12.72
CA PHE A 323 -14.33 0.69 -11.63
C PHE A 323 -14.95 1.41 -10.41
N ASN A 324 -16.28 1.44 -10.36
CA ASN A 324 -17.08 1.96 -9.26
C ASN A 324 -18.13 0.91 -8.87
N PRO A 325 -17.73 -0.33 -8.52
CA PRO A 325 -18.68 -1.36 -8.17
C PRO A 325 -19.49 -0.95 -6.94
N ALA A 326 -20.78 -1.22 -6.96
CA ALA A 326 -21.59 -1.15 -5.74
C ALA A 326 -20.99 -2.11 -4.72
N GLY A 327 -20.82 -1.65 -3.48
CA GLY A 327 -20.23 -2.40 -2.37
C GLY A 327 -21.03 -3.61 -1.96
#